data_b44b9dce275143d962c997be0b15a016
#
_entry.id   b44b9dce275143d962c997be0b15a016
#
_cell.length_a   1.000
_cell.length_b   1.000
_cell.length_c   1.000
_cell.angle_alpha   90.00
_cell.angle_beta   90.00
_cell.angle_gamma   90.00
#
_symmetry.space_group_name_H-M   'P 1'
#
loop_
_entity.id
_entity.type
_entity.pdbx_description
1 polymer ?
#
loop_
_entity_poly.entity_id
_entity_poly.type
_entity_poly.pdbx_seq_one_letter_code
_entity_poly.pdbx_strand_id
1 'polypeptide(L)'
;MKEYNIASIPGDGIGKEVLPEGLKVLKDTALKHQFKINFTEYDFASCDYYEKHGKMLPDDWKEKLEKHDAIFFGAVGMPERVPDHISLWGSLLKFRREFDQYVNLRPVKLFPGINPPLANKKPGDIDMLIVRENTEGEYSSVGGRMFKDTDREIAVQETIMSAHGVDRVQKFAFELAKKRKRKKLTNATKSNGISITMPFWDERFKEMKKKYPEIKTDQFHIDILVARFVLNPEWFDVVVASNLFGDILSDLGPACTGTIGIAPSGNINPENKFPSLFEPVHGSAPDIAGKGIANPVGQIWSGAMMLDYLGENEASNSIVQAIEKSLSSKENRTKDLGGDADTIKSSNSILSNL
;
A
#
# COMPACT_ATOMS: atom_id res chain seq x y z
N MET A 1 -18.22 11.02 21.91
CA MET A 1 -18.08 10.13 20.74
C MET A 1 -16.88 10.65 19.97
N LYS A 2 -15.92 9.78 19.60
CA LYS A 2 -14.82 10.19 18.76
C LYS A 2 -15.33 10.56 17.36
N GLU A 3 -14.66 11.48 16.71
CA GLU A 3 -15.03 11.97 15.38
C GLU A 3 -13.77 12.13 14.53
N TYR A 4 -13.81 11.64 13.30
CA TYR A 4 -12.68 11.67 12.36
C TYR A 4 -13.12 12.34 11.06
N ASN A 5 -12.26 13.20 10.51
CA ASN A 5 -12.46 13.88 9.23
C ASN A 5 -11.51 13.25 8.19
N ILE A 6 -12.09 12.62 7.19
CA ILE A 6 -11.35 11.87 6.17
C ILE A 6 -11.53 12.53 4.81
N ALA A 7 -10.42 12.83 4.15
CA ALA A 7 -10.45 13.20 2.73
C ALA A 7 -10.66 11.94 1.89
N SER A 8 -11.66 11.93 1.01
CA SER A 8 -11.89 10.84 0.06
C SER A 8 -11.59 11.31 -1.36
N ILE A 9 -10.78 10.55 -2.09
CA ILE A 9 -10.33 10.89 -3.43
C ILE A 9 -10.51 9.67 -4.33
N PRO A 10 -11.53 9.62 -5.21
CA PRO A 10 -11.76 8.48 -6.09
C PRO A 10 -10.64 8.24 -7.11
N GLY A 11 -10.10 9.33 -7.66
CA GLY A 11 -9.08 9.28 -8.71
C GLY A 11 -9.62 8.76 -10.04
N ASP A 12 -9.00 7.71 -10.59
CA ASP A 12 -9.23 7.19 -11.94
C ASP A 12 -9.72 5.74 -11.96
N GLY A 13 -10.25 5.34 -13.10
CA GLY A 13 -10.57 3.95 -13.42
C GLY A 13 -11.43 3.26 -12.37
N ILE A 14 -11.00 2.08 -11.93
CA ILE A 14 -11.71 1.31 -10.90
C ILE A 14 -11.73 1.99 -9.52
N GLY A 15 -10.86 2.98 -9.26
CA GLY A 15 -10.93 3.78 -8.03
C GLY A 15 -12.30 4.41 -7.82
N LYS A 16 -12.98 4.82 -8.90
CA LYS A 16 -14.35 5.36 -8.87
C LYS A 16 -15.41 4.30 -8.53
N GLU A 17 -15.10 3.02 -8.68
CA GLU A 17 -16.00 1.90 -8.39
C GLU A 17 -15.76 1.34 -6.98
N VAL A 18 -14.49 1.16 -6.58
CA VAL A 18 -14.16 0.50 -5.30
C VAL A 18 -14.18 1.46 -4.11
N LEU A 19 -13.87 2.76 -4.30
CA LEU A 19 -13.89 3.74 -3.21
C LEU A 19 -15.28 3.89 -2.58
N PRO A 20 -16.38 4.07 -3.34
CA PRO A 20 -17.72 4.12 -2.77
C PRO A 20 -18.07 2.90 -1.90
N GLU A 21 -17.62 1.71 -2.31
CA GLU A 21 -17.82 0.49 -1.54
C GLU A 21 -17.03 0.48 -0.22
N GLY A 22 -15.78 0.96 -0.26
CA GLY A 22 -14.99 1.18 0.95
C GLY A 22 -15.65 2.18 1.91
N LEU A 23 -16.19 3.29 1.39
CA LEU A 23 -16.88 4.31 2.19
C LEU A 23 -18.15 3.76 2.87
N LYS A 24 -18.91 2.89 2.20
CA LYS A 24 -20.08 2.21 2.79
C LYS A 24 -19.67 1.36 3.99
N VAL A 25 -18.66 0.50 3.81
CA VAL A 25 -18.17 -0.37 4.88
C VAL A 25 -17.66 0.43 6.06
N LEU A 26 -16.91 1.51 5.82
CA LEU A 26 -16.41 2.39 6.88
C LEU A 26 -17.54 3.09 7.65
N LYS A 27 -18.61 3.55 6.97
CA LYS A 27 -19.77 4.18 7.62
C LYS A 27 -20.51 3.20 8.53
N ASP A 28 -20.80 1.99 8.05
CA ASP A 28 -21.52 0.99 8.83
C ASP A 28 -20.66 0.49 10.02
N THR A 29 -19.36 0.33 9.80
CA THR A 29 -18.42 -0.01 10.88
C THR A 29 -18.37 1.09 11.94
N ALA A 30 -18.35 2.36 11.56
CA ALA A 30 -18.35 3.47 12.49
C ALA A 30 -19.62 3.52 13.35
N LEU A 31 -20.78 3.28 12.74
CA LEU A 31 -22.06 3.17 13.47
C LEU A 31 -22.03 2.02 14.48
N LYS A 32 -21.55 0.85 14.07
CA LYS A 32 -21.47 -0.34 14.95
C LYS A 32 -20.54 -0.13 16.14
N HIS A 33 -19.40 0.53 15.94
CA HIS A 33 -18.38 0.79 16.96
C HIS A 33 -18.50 2.16 17.65
N GLN A 34 -19.61 2.89 17.43
CA GLN A 34 -19.98 4.12 18.12
C GLN A 34 -18.96 5.27 18.01
N PHE A 35 -18.39 5.47 16.82
CA PHE A 35 -17.66 6.67 16.47
C PHE A 35 -18.23 7.29 15.19
N LYS A 36 -17.79 8.48 14.83
CA LYS A 36 -18.27 9.22 13.66
C LYS A 36 -17.14 9.42 12.66
N ILE A 37 -17.45 9.23 11.37
CA ILE A 37 -16.55 9.57 10.26
C ILE A 37 -17.26 10.57 9.36
N ASN A 38 -16.63 11.71 9.12
CA ASN A 38 -17.05 12.68 8.12
C ASN A 38 -16.14 12.54 6.90
N PHE A 39 -16.73 12.35 5.73
CA PHE A 39 -15.98 12.30 4.48
C PHE A 39 -16.13 13.61 3.73
N THR A 40 -14.97 14.17 3.29
CA THR A 40 -14.92 15.28 2.34
C THR A 40 -14.36 14.74 1.03
N GLU A 41 -15.17 14.76 -0.02
CA GLU A 41 -14.76 14.28 -1.33
C GLU A 41 -14.02 15.37 -2.12
N TYR A 42 -12.95 14.96 -2.80
CA TYR A 42 -12.16 15.79 -3.68
C TYR A 42 -12.04 15.14 -5.07
N ASP A 43 -12.19 15.92 -6.12
CA ASP A 43 -12.18 15.50 -7.52
C ASP A 43 -10.78 15.59 -8.18
N PHE A 44 -9.81 16.18 -7.50
CA PHE A 44 -8.43 16.27 -8.00
C PHE A 44 -7.67 14.94 -7.86
N ALA A 45 -6.40 14.92 -8.31
CA ALA A 45 -5.58 13.71 -8.44
C ALA A 45 -6.25 12.67 -9.38
N SER A 46 -6.79 13.15 -10.49
CA SER A 46 -7.42 12.35 -11.53
C SER A 46 -7.10 12.89 -12.92
N CYS A 47 -7.16 12.02 -13.92
CA CYS A 47 -7.02 12.42 -15.33
C CYS A 47 -8.12 13.39 -15.75
N ASP A 48 -9.35 13.23 -15.25
CA ASP A 48 -10.46 14.15 -15.51
C ASP A 48 -10.15 15.56 -15.01
N TYR A 49 -9.57 15.65 -13.80
CA TYR A 49 -9.16 16.95 -13.24
C TYR A 49 -8.02 17.58 -14.06
N TYR A 50 -7.04 16.75 -14.47
CA TYR A 50 -5.94 17.22 -15.30
C TYR A 50 -6.41 17.77 -16.64
N GLU A 51 -7.28 17.05 -17.34
CA GLU A 51 -7.82 17.50 -18.64
C GLU A 51 -8.57 18.83 -18.54
N LYS A 52 -9.24 19.07 -17.41
CA LYS A 52 -10.00 20.30 -17.17
C LYS A 52 -9.12 21.49 -16.73
N HIS A 53 -8.05 21.22 -15.96
CA HIS A 53 -7.29 22.26 -15.26
C HIS A 53 -5.81 22.35 -15.67
N GLY A 54 -5.30 21.41 -16.48
CA GLY A 54 -3.88 21.35 -16.90
C GLY A 54 -2.90 20.97 -15.79
N LYS A 55 -3.42 20.54 -14.63
CA LYS A 55 -2.63 20.10 -13.46
C LYS A 55 -3.37 19.04 -12.66
N MET A 56 -2.63 18.14 -12.00
CA MET A 56 -3.23 17.05 -11.20
C MET A 56 -3.85 17.53 -9.89
N LEU A 57 -3.36 18.63 -9.33
CA LEU A 57 -3.75 19.17 -8.03
C LEU A 57 -3.99 20.69 -8.12
N PRO A 58 -4.97 21.25 -7.37
CA PRO A 58 -5.10 22.70 -7.22
C PRO A 58 -3.93 23.27 -6.43
N ASP A 59 -3.71 24.58 -6.47
CA ASP A 59 -2.56 25.21 -5.81
C ASP A 59 -2.63 25.10 -4.27
N ASP A 60 -3.84 25.06 -3.72
CA ASP A 60 -4.16 24.95 -2.30
C ASP A 60 -4.43 23.51 -1.82
N TRP A 61 -4.03 22.50 -2.60
CA TRP A 61 -4.30 21.08 -2.30
C TRP A 61 -3.77 20.67 -0.93
N LYS A 62 -2.59 21.16 -0.55
CA LYS A 62 -1.93 20.80 0.71
C LYS A 62 -2.73 21.32 1.91
N GLU A 63 -3.11 22.59 1.88
CA GLU A 63 -3.93 23.21 2.91
C GLU A 63 -5.33 22.56 3.03
N LYS A 64 -5.86 22.07 1.91
CA LYS A 64 -7.11 21.31 1.91
C LYS A 64 -6.98 19.98 2.60
N LEU A 65 -5.93 19.21 2.28
CA LEU A 65 -5.77 17.84 2.77
C LEU A 65 -5.21 17.78 4.20
N GLU A 66 -4.33 18.68 4.60
CA GLU A 66 -3.71 18.66 5.94
C GLU A 66 -4.68 18.85 7.11
N LYS A 67 -5.92 19.28 6.83
CA LYS A 67 -6.99 19.43 7.84
C LYS A 67 -7.64 18.10 8.23
N HIS A 68 -7.34 17.02 7.51
CA HIS A 68 -7.96 15.73 7.71
C HIS A 68 -7.09 14.82 8.57
N ASP A 69 -7.72 13.90 9.27
CA ASP A 69 -7.06 12.90 10.09
C ASP A 69 -6.38 11.81 9.22
N ALA A 70 -6.94 11.56 8.04
CA ALA A 70 -6.37 10.66 7.03
C ALA A 70 -6.94 10.96 5.64
N ILE A 71 -6.30 10.38 4.62
CA ILE A 71 -6.73 10.42 3.22
C ILE A 71 -7.09 8.98 2.81
N PHE A 72 -8.29 8.80 2.27
CA PHE A 72 -8.75 7.53 1.70
C PHE A 72 -8.84 7.67 0.18
N PHE A 73 -7.96 6.98 -0.51
CA PHE A 73 -7.68 7.17 -1.92
C PHE A 73 -8.06 5.93 -2.74
N GLY A 74 -8.64 6.13 -3.91
CA GLY A 74 -8.98 5.03 -4.81
C GLY A 74 -7.77 4.58 -5.65
N ALA A 75 -7.60 5.18 -6.81
CA ALA A 75 -6.48 4.89 -7.70
C ALA A 75 -6.20 6.08 -8.63
N VAL A 76 -5.01 6.17 -9.22
CA VAL A 76 -4.67 7.22 -10.19
C VAL A 76 -3.85 6.66 -11.34
N GLY A 77 -4.03 7.30 -12.50
CA GLY A 77 -3.27 7.03 -13.71
C GLY A 77 -4.09 6.30 -14.78
N MET A 78 -4.13 6.91 -15.96
CA MET A 78 -4.60 6.31 -17.20
C MET A 78 -3.61 6.74 -18.30
N PRO A 79 -2.55 5.95 -18.53
CA PRO A 79 -1.41 6.36 -19.38
C PRO A 79 -1.79 6.78 -20.81
N GLU A 80 -2.89 6.22 -21.33
CA GLU A 80 -3.43 6.60 -22.65
C GLU A 80 -4.02 8.03 -22.66
N ARG A 81 -4.44 8.56 -21.50
CA ARG A 81 -4.99 9.93 -21.36
C ARG A 81 -3.95 10.90 -20.82
N VAL A 82 -3.30 10.54 -19.74
CA VAL A 82 -2.30 11.35 -19.03
C VAL A 82 -1.09 10.48 -18.71
N PRO A 83 0.10 10.77 -19.24
CA PRO A 83 1.31 9.99 -18.98
C PRO A 83 1.64 9.87 -17.49
N ASP A 84 2.17 8.73 -17.06
CA ASP A 84 2.46 8.42 -15.65
C ASP A 84 3.39 9.44 -14.99
N HIS A 85 4.36 10.00 -15.74
CA HIS A 85 5.23 11.05 -15.20
C HIS A 85 4.51 12.38 -14.91
N ILE A 86 3.27 12.53 -15.35
CA ILE A 86 2.38 13.66 -15.01
C ILE A 86 1.39 13.20 -13.93
N SER A 87 0.68 12.10 -14.15
CA SER A 87 -0.40 11.66 -13.27
C SER A 87 0.11 11.21 -11.89
N LEU A 88 1.05 10.26 -11.82
CA LEU A 88 1.59 9.74 -10.57
C LEU A 88 2.51 10.73 -9.86
N TRP A 89 3.42 11.37 -10.63
CA TRP A 89 4.37 12.32 -10.05
C TRP A 89 3.71 13.63 -9.62
N GLY A 90 2.66 14.05 -10.33
CA GLY A 90 1.88 15.24 -10.02
C GLY A 90 0.86 15.08 -8.90
N SER A 91 0.65 13.86 -8.40
CA SER A 91 -0.35 13.56 -7.36
C SER A 91 0.21 12.64 -6.27
N LEU A 92 0.10 11.32 -6.41
CA LEU A 92 0.40 10.34 -5.35
C LEU A 92 1.83 10.46 -4.81
N LEU A 93 2.85 10.55 -5.66
CA LEU A 93 4.23 10.72 -5.22
C LEU A 93 4.47 12.07 -4.56
N LYS A 94 3.72 13.09 -4.95
CA LYS A 94 3.76 14.40 -4.31
C LYS A 94 3.16 14.33 -2.90
N PHE A 95 2.04 13.63 -2.69
CA PHE A 95 1.49 13.40 -1.35
C PHE A 95 2.49 12.70 -0.45
N ARG A 96 3.12 11.62 -0.91
CA ARG A 96 4.12 10.86 -0.14
C ARG A 96 5.26 11.74 0.35
N ARG A 97 5.78 12.62 -0.50
CA ARG A 97 6.90 13.50 -0.18
C ARG A 97 6.51 14.70 0.69
N GLU A 98 5.46 15.42 0.29
CA GLU A 98 5.08 16.66 0.95
C GLU A 98 4.40 16.46 2.31
N PHE A 99 3.76 15.30 2.52
CA PHE A 99 3.23 14.88 3.81
C PHE A 99 4.17 13.93 4.56
N ASP A 100 5.41 13.81 4.09
CA ASP A 100 6.45 12.98 4.71
C ASP A 100 5.93 11.59 5.12
N GLN A 101 5.18 10.94 4.21
CA GLN A 101 4.62 9.60 4.37
C GLN A 101 5.72 8.56 4.08
N TYR A 102 6.76 8.53 4.91
CA TYR A 102 7.98 7.80 4.62
C TYR A 102 7.90 6.28 4.81
N VAL A 103 6.80 5.79 5.37
CA VAL A 103 6.52 4.36 5.47
C VAL A 103 5.40 4.01 4.51
N ASN A 104 5.62 3.06 3.60
CA ASN A 104 4.55 2.39 2.91
C ASN A 104 4.39 0.99 3.50
N LEU A 105 3.27 0.76 4.20
CA LEU A 105 2.93 -0.49 4.86
C LEU A 105 1.98 -1.30 4.00
N ARG A 106 2.36 -2.53 3.67
CA ARG A 106 1.59 -3.44 2.80
C ARG A 106 1.46 -4.83 3.43
N PRO A 107 0.31 -5.18 4.01
CA PRO A 107 0.02 -6.52 4.51
C PRO A 107 -0.13 -7.53 3.37
N VAL A 108 0.36 -8.73 3.59
CA VAL A 108 0.16 -9.89 2.72
C VAL A 108 -0.39 -11.03 3.54
N LYS A 109 -1.61 -11.48 3.23
CA LYS A 109 -2.30 -12.53 3.98
C LYS A 109 -3.04 -13.47 3.05
N LEU A 110 -2.87 -14.77 3.26
CA LEU A 110 -3.69 -15.77 2.59
C LEU A 110 -5.00 -15.96 3.37
N PHE A 111 -6.09 -15.49 2.78
CA PHE A 111 -7.42 -15.56 3.37
C PHE A 111 -8.05 -16.96 3.26
N PRO A 112 -8.96 -17.33 4.20
CA PRO A 112 -9.77 -18.53 4.07
C PRO A 112 -10.57 -18.57 2.76
N GLY A 113 -10.66 -19.73 2.17
CA GLY A 113 -11.40 -19.96 0.93
C GLY A 113 -10.66 -19.58 -0.35
N ILE A 114 -9.55 -18.85 -0.30
CA ILE A 114 -8.73 -18.54 -1.47
C ILE A 114 -7.83 -19.73 -1.80
N ASN A 115 -7.80 -20.11 -3.07
CA ASN A 115 -6.83 -21.06 -3.60
C ASN A 115 -5.62 -20.28 -4.13
N PRO A 116 -4.50 -20.26 -3.42
CA PRO A 116 -3.34 -19.53 -3.89
C PRO A 116 -2.69 -20.25 -5.07
N PRO A 117 -1.92 -19.56 -5.93
CA PRO A 117 -1.17 -20.21 -7.00
C PRO A 117 -0.03 -21.09 -6.47
N LEU A 118 0.36 -20.92 -5.21
CA LEU A 118 1.40 -21.72 -4.55
C LEU A 118 0.81 -23.06 -4.06
N ALA A 119 1.43 -24.16 -4.47
CA ALA A 119 0.99 -25.50 -4.06
C ALA A 119 1.12 -25.69 -2.54
N ASN A 120 0.16 -26.41 -1.96
CA ASN A 120 0.16 -26.85 -0.57
C ASN A 120 0.20 -25.72 0.49
N LYS A 121 -0.26 -24.52 0.16
CA LYS A 121 -0.42 -23.42 1.12
C LYS A 121 -1.88 -23.32 1.58
N LYS A 122 -2.04 -23.03 2.87
CA LYS A 122 -3.36 -22.87 3.53
C LYS A 122 -3.42 -21.54 4.31
N PRO A 123 -4.60 -21.07 4.64
CA PRO A 123 -4.76 -19.89 5.50
C PRO A 123 -3.93 -19.99 6.77
N GLY A 124 -3.21 -18.91 7.09
CA GLY A 124 -2.26 -18.84 8.20
C GLY A 124 -0.80 -19.15 7.82
N ASP A 125 -0.52 -19.79 6.69
CA ASP A 125 0.85 -20.04 6.24
C ASP A 125 1.50 -18.75 5.71
N ILE A 126 0.71 -17.84 5.13
CA ILE A 126 1.16 -16.55 4.62
C ILE A 126 0.46 -15.45 5.40
N ASP A 127 1.21 -14.77 6.26
CA ASP A 127 0.78 -13.61 7.04
C ASP A 127 2.02 -12.78 7.36
N MET A 128 2.33 -11.81 6.51
CA MET A 128 3.49 -10.95 6.64
C MET A 128 3.15 -9.48 6.36
N LEU A 129 4.01 -8.58 6.84
CA LEU A 129 3.92 -7.14 6.62
C LEU A 129 5.17 -6.67 5.89
N ILE A 130 5.01 -5.97 4.78
CA ILE A 130 6.11 -5.35 4.03
C ILE A 130 6.16 -3.88 4.42
N VAL A 131 7.31 -3.44 4.91
CA VAL A 131 7.62 -2.05 5.26
C VAL A 131 8.55 -1.52 4.18
N ARG A 132 7.99 -0.75 3.26
CA ARG A 132 8.70 -0.13 2.14
C ARG A 132 9.08 1.30 2.51
N GLU A 133 10.33 1.69 2.29
CA GLU A 133 10.73 3.09 2.26
C GLU A 133 9.95 3.81 1.15
N ASN A 134 9.52 5.07 1.36
CA ASN A 134 8.50 5.66 0.50
C ASN A 134 8.80 7.09 0.01
N THR A 135 9.89 7.70 0.40
CA THR A 135 10.19 9.11 0.13
C THR A 135 11.53 9.37 -0.56
N GLU A 136 12.45 8.45 -0.49
CA GLU A 136 13.79 8.52 -1.11
C GLU A 136 14.14 7.19 -1.82
N GLY A 137 15.38 6.82 -1.90
CA GLY A 137 15.84 5.58 -2.52
C GLY A 137 15.92 5.69 -4.03
N GLU A 138 15.50 4.65 -4.71
CA GLU A 138 15.56 4.50 -6.17
C GLU A 138 14.55 5.42 -6.90
N TYR A 139 13.51 5.90 -6.19
CA TYR A 139 12.53 6.86 -6.69
C TYR A 139 12.91 8.33 -6.42
N SER A 140 14.20 8.63 -6.26
CA SER A 140 14.71 9.94 -5.82
C SER A 140 14.40 11.12 -6.73
N SER A 141 14.09 10.93 -8.00
CA SER A 141 13.95 11.99 -9.04
C SER A 141 15.24 12.81 -9.26
N VAL A 142 16.39 12.32 -8.82
CA VAL A 142 17.69 12.94 -9.07
C VAL A 142 18.33 12.30 -10.28
N GLY A 143 18.65 13.10 -11.30
CA GLY A 143 19.23 12.60 -12.54
C GLY A 143 18.91 13.52 -13.72
N GLY A 144 19.05 13.00 -14.92
CA GLY A 144 18.76 13.74 -16.13
C GLY A 144 19.12 12.98 -17.40
N ARG A 145 18.93 13.65 -18.54
CA ARG A 145 19.27 13.12 -19.86
C ARG A 145 20.21 14.10 -20.58
N MET A 146 21.21 13.57 -21.26
CA MET A 146 22.13 14.31 -22.14
C MET A 146 22.05 13.75 -23.55
N PHE A 147 22.35 14.57 -24.54
CA PHE A 147 22.34 14.23 -25.97
C PHE A 147 21.03 13.63 -26.46
N LYS A 148 19.92 14.14 -25.91
CA LYS A 148 18.58 13.67 -26.22
C LYS A 148 18.32 13.56 -27.71
N ASP A 149 17.63 12.51 -28.14
CA ASP A 149 17.23 12.23 -29.51
C ASP A 149 18.44 11.98 -30.47
N THR A 150 19.61 11.57 -29.93
CA THR A 150 20.79 11.15 -30.70
C THR A 150 21.23 9.74 -30.31
N ASP A 151 22.09 9.14 -31.11
CA ASP A 151 22.72 7.83 -30.85
C ASP A 151 23.66 7.82 -29.62
N ARG A 152 23.99 8.99 -29.09
CA ARG A 152 24.81 9.19 -27.90
C ARG A 152 23.97 9.54 -26.65
N GLU A 153 22.67 9.40 -26.72
CA GLU A 153 21.81 9.76 -25.60
C GLU A 153 22.17 8.99 -24.33
N ILE A 154 22.30 9.71 -23.23
CA ILE A 154 22.59 9.18 -21.90
C ILE A 154 21.44 9.58 -20.95
N ALA A 155 20.92 8.60 -20.21
CA ALA A 155 20.00 8.83 -19.12
C ALA A 155 20.67 8.41 -17.80
N VAL A 156 20.59 9.27 -16.78
CA VAL A 156 21.10 9.00 -15.43
C VAL A 156 19.98 9.18 -14.43
N GLN A 157 19.85 8.23 -13.52
CA GLN A 157 19.03 8.36 -12.33
C GLN A 157 19.80 7.87 -11.13
N GLU A 158 19.86 8.69 -10.09
CA GLU A 158 20.60 8.40 -8.87
C GLU A 158 19.71 7.74 -7.81
N THR A 159 20.25 6.79 -7.07
CA THR A 159 19.65 6.27 -5.83
C THR A 159 20.15 7.09 -4.65
N ILE A 160 19.26 7.76 -3.94
CA ILE A 160 19.59 8.57 -2.77
C ILE A 160 19.11 7.90 -1.50
N MET A 161 20.01 7.63 -0.58
CA MET A 161 19.69 7.10 0.74
C MET A 161 20.35 7.95 1.81
N SER A 162 19.55 8.61 2.63
CA SER A 162 20.05 9.39 3.78
C SER A 162 20.06 8.53 5.06
N ALA A 163 20.95 8.84 6.00
CA ALA A 163 20.93 8.20 7.31
C ALA A 163 19.58 8.40 8.02
N HIS A 164 19.01 9.59 7.88
CA HIS A 164 17.70 9.91 8.44
C HIS A 164 16.58 9.04 7.87
N GLY A 165 16.47 8.95 6.55
CA GLY A 165 15.44 8.17 5.86
C GLY A 165 15.56 6.68 6.15
N VAL A 166 16.77 6.12 6.05
CA VAL A 166 17.01 4.70 6.32
C VAL A 166 16.74 4.34 7.78
N ASP A 167 17.22 5.15 8.73
CA ASP A 167 17.03 4.87 10.16
C ASP A 167 15.56 4.90 10.58
N ARG A 168 14.79 5.87 10.10
CA ARG A 168 13.38 6.03 10.51
C ARG A 168 12.50 4.89 10.00
N VAL A 169 12.69 4.44 8.74
CA VAL A 169 11.92 3.32 8.20
C VAL A 169 12.31 2.00 8.85
N GLN A 170 13.60 1.77 9.07
CA GLN A 170 14.08 0.57 9.77
C GLN A 170 13.59 0.55 11.22
N LYS A 171 13.65 1.68 11.94
CA LYS A 171 13.09 1.80 13.29
C LYS A 171 11.61 1.42 13.32
N PHE A 172 10.82 1.96 12.39
CA PHE A 172 9.40 1.61 12.28
C PHE A 172 9.21 0.11 12.10
N ALA A 173 10.00 -0.53 11.23
CA ALA A 173 9.93 -1.98 10.98
C ALA A 173 10.28 -2.81 12.23
N PHE A 174 11.28 -2.40 13.02
CA PHE A 174 11.62 -3.04 14.29
C PHE A 174 10.51 -2.90 15.32
N GLU A 175 9.94 -1.70 15.48
CA GLU A 175 8.80 -1.47 16.40
C GLU A 175 7.55 -2.27 15.97
N LEU A 176 7.31 -2.38 14.67
CA LEU A 176 6.24 -3.21 14.13
C LEU A 176 6.48 -4.69 14.43
N ALA A 177 7.69 -5.21 14.18
CA ALA A 177 8.06 -6.59 14.48
C ALA A 177 7.94 -6.92 15.98
N LYS A 178 8.23 -5.96 16.86
CA LYS A 178 8.07 -6.10 18.32
C LYS A 178 6.62 -6.36 18.74
N LYS A 179 5.65 -5.78 18.01
CA LYS A 179 4.21 -5.96 18.24
C LYS A 179 3.69 -7.30 17.70
N ARG A 180 4.40 -7.93 16.76
CA ARG A 180 4.02 -9.20 16.15
C ARG A 180 4.40 -10.38 17.05
N LYS A 181 3.60 -11.47 17.01
CA LYS A 181 3.83 -12.67 17.83
C LYS A 181 5.17 -13.35 17.52
N ARG A 182 5.58 -13.38 16.24
CA ARG A 182 6.80 -14.06 15.79
C ARG A 182 8.07 -13.27 16.09
N LYS A 183 7.96 -11.95 16.26
CA LYS A 183 9.07 -11.03 16.56
C LYS A 183 10.24 -11.24 15.61
N LYS A 184 9.95 -11.32 14.31
CA LYS A 184 10.94 -11.57 13.26
C LYS A 184 10.94 -10.43 12.24
N LEU A 185 12.12 -9.94 11.88
CA LEU A 185 12.34 -8.91 10.87
C LEU A 185 13.36 -9.38 9.85
N THR A 186 12.96 -9.38 8.59
CA THR A 186 13.83 -9.68 7.44
C THR A 186 14.28 -8.39 6.76
N ASN A 187 15.59 -8.22 6.56
CA ASN A 187 16.17 -7.12 5.81
C ASN A 187 16.31 -7.52 4.34
N ALA A 188 15.70 -6.76 3.42
CA ALA A 188 15.90 -6.91 1.99
C ALA A 188 17.08 -6.03 1.53
N THR A 189 18.05 -6.60 0.84
CA THR A 189 19.25 -5.90 0.38
C THR A 189 19.70 -6.35 -1.00
N LYS A 190 20.71 -5.70 -1.57
CA LYS A 190 21.46 -6.13 -2.75
C LYS A 190 22.93 -5.69 -2.65
N SER A 191 23.50 -5.71 -1.46
CA SER A 191 24.86 -5.24 -1.18
C SER A 191 25.97 -5.99 -1.92
N ASN A 192 25.67 -7.20 -2.43
CA ASN A 192 26.61 -7.93 -3.31
C ASN A 192 26.67 -7.39 -4.75
N GLY A 193 25.77 -6.51 -5.16
CA GLY A 193 25.70 -5.96 -6.51
C GLY A 193 25.65 -4.44 -6.56
N ILE A 194 25.05 -3.80 -5.55
CA ILE A 194 24.97 -2.34 -5.41
C ILE A 194 25.93 -1.92 -4.31
N SER A 195 27.11 -1.46 -4.70
CA SER A 195 28.30 -1.39 -3.83
C SER A 195 28.36 -0.20 -2.87
N ILE A 196 27.47 0.78 -2.98
CA ILE A 196 27.47 1.99 -2.14
C ILE A 196 26.23 2.06 -1.25
N THR A 197 25.05 2.20 -1.85
CA THR A 197 23.80 2.46 -1.11
C THR A 197 23.31 1.25 -0.33
N MET A 198 23.50 0.02 -0.83
CA MET A 198 23.05 -1.17 -0.12
C MET A 198 23.94 -1.60 1.05
N PRO A 199 25.28 -1.54 0.98
CA PRO A 199 26.11 -1.67 2.20
C PRO A 199 25.76 -0.62 3.26
N PHE A 200 25.50 0.65 2.86
CA PHE A 200 25.04 1.67 3.78
C PHE A 200 23.71 1.31 4.45
N TRP A 201 22.72 0.81 3.67
CA TRP A 201 21.46 0.29 4.19
C TRP A 201 21.67 -0.83 5.21
N ASP A 202 22.56 -1.80 4.91
CA ASP A 202 22.88 -2.93 5.77
C ASP A 202 23.61 -2.51 7.06
N GLU A 203 24.52 -1.55 6.98
CA GLU A 203 25.21 -0.96 8.14
C GLU A 203 24.22 -0.32 9.11
N ARG A 204 23.27 0.48 8.59
CA ARG A 204 22.23 1.11 9.40
C ARG A 204 21.32 0.05 10.06
N PHE A 205 20.95 -1.00 9.31
CA PHE A 205 20.18 -2.12 9.85
C PHE A 205 20.93 -2.82 10.99
N LYS A 206 22.21 -3.07 10.83
CA LYS A 206 23.04 -3.71 11.86
C LYS A 206 23.14 -2.85 13.13
N GLU A 207 23.25 -1.54 13.00
CA GLU A 207 23.25 -0.63 14.15
C GLU A 207 21.87 -0.57 14.82
N MET A 208 20.79 -0.54 14.05
CA MET A 208 19.43 -0.54 14.59
C MET A 208 19.14 -1.86 15.36
N LYS A 209 19.53 -3.01 14.82
CA LYS A 209 19.37 -4.31 15.46
C LYS A 209 19.91 -4.35 16.90
N LYS A 210 21.00 -3.64 17.22
CA LYS A 210 21.57 -3.60 18.57
C LYS A 210 20.59 -3.03 19.60
N LYS A 211 19.64 -2.20 19.17
CA LYS A 211 18.62 -1.57 20.03
C LYS A 211 17.40 -2.46 20.28
N TYR A 212 17.28 -3.57 19.52
CA TYR A 212 16.14 -4.50 19.56
C TYR A 212 16.62 -5.97 19.70
N PRO A 213 17.30 -6.32 20.79
CA PRO A 213 17.89 -7.66 20.96
C PRO A 213 16.84 -8.78 21.01
N GLU A 214 15.58 -8.47 21.30
CA GLU A 214 14.46 -9.40 21.33
C GLU A 214 13.91 -9.77 19.97
N ILE A 215 14.31 -9.04 18.89
CA ILE A 215 13.82 -9.29 17.54
C ILE A 215 14.77 -10.22 16.81
N LYS A 216 14.24 -11.34 16.30
CA LYS A 216 14.99 -12.24 15.43
C LYS A 216 15.14 -11.60 14.06
N THR A 217 16.37 -11.51 13.55
CA THR A 217 16.61 -10.90 12.24
C THR A 217 17.29 -11.86 11.30
N ASP A 218 16.89 -11.80 10.04
CA ASP A 218 17.64 -12.37 8.91
C ASP A 218 17.78 -11.32 7.79
N GLN A 219 18.57 -11.65 6.78
CA GLN A 219 18.87 -10.78 5.66
C GLN A 219 19.00 -11.60 4.39
N PHE A 220 18.36 -11.11 3.31
CA PHE A 220 18.45 -11.74 1.99
C PHE A 220 18.73 -10.71 0.91
N HIS A 221 19.52 -11.06 -0.07
CA HIS A 221 19.58 -10.32 -1.33
C HIS A 221 18.25 -10.45 -2.06
N ILE A 222 17.80 -9.37 -2.70
CA ILE A 222 16.44 -9.25 -3.27
C ILE A 222 16.10 -10.39 -4.23
N ASP A 223 17.03 -10.83 -5.05
CA ASP A 223 16.84 -11.92 -6.00
C ASP A 223 16.52 -13.25 -5.31
N ILE A 224 17.25 -13.62 -4.27
CA ILE A 224 16.93 -14.83 -3.49
C ILE A 224 15.71 -14.62 -2.58
N LEU A 225 15.46 -13.40 -2.11
CA LEU A 225 14.27 -13.08 -1.32
C LEU A 225 12.99 -13.30 -2.12
N VAL A 226 12.97 -12.84 -3.39
CA VAL A 226 11.86 -13.08 -4.33
C VAL A 226 11.62 -14.59 -4.51
N ALA A 227 12.69 -15.38 -4.72
CA ALA A 227 12.56 -16.83 -4.80
C ALA A 227 12.01 -17.45 -3.51
N ARG A 228 12.41 -16.94 -2.33
CA ARG A 228 11.93 -17.42 -1.04
C ARG A 228 10.48 -17.03 -0.75
N PHE A 229 10.00 -15.91 -1.25
CA PHE A 229 8.58 -15.55 -1.18
C PHE A 229 7.69 -16.58 -1.87
N VAL A 230 8.17 -17.18 -2.96
CA VAL A 230 7.46 -18.25 -3.67
C VAL A 230 7.64 -19.61 -2.97
N LEU A 231 8.87 -19.96 -2.59
CA LEU A 231 9.19 -21.29 -2.06
C LEU A 231 8.82 -21.47 -0.59
N ASN A 232 9.03 -20.44 0.23
CA ASN A 232 8.93 -20.48 1.69
C ASN A 232 8.28 -19.23 2.26
N PRO A 233 7.10 -18.78 1.79
CA PRO A 233 6.47 -17.54 2.24
C PRO A 233 6.20 -17.53 3.75
N GLU A 234 6.01 -18.69 4.36
CA GLU A 234 5.81 -18.86 5.81
C GLU A 234 7.03 -18.46 6.67
N TRP A 235 8.18 -18.22 6.08
CA TRP A 235 9.37 -17.78 6.81
C TRP A 235 9.30 -16.32 7.24
N PHE A 236 8.49 -15.51 6.55
CA PHE A 236 8.46 -14.06 6.71
C PHE A 236 7.37 -13.60 7.67
N ASP A 237 7.69 -12.57 8.46
CA ASP A 237 6.77 -11.93 9.41
C ASP A 237 6.69 -10.42 9.15
N VAL A 238 7.80 -9.70 9.33
CA VAL A 238 7.97 -8.33 8.85
C VAL A 238 9.17 -8.30 7.92
N VAL A 239 9.02 -7.61 6.79
CA VAL A 239 10.11 -7.42 5.81
C VAL A 239 10.32 -5.93 5.61
N VAL A 240 11.53 -5.43 5.82
CA VAL A 240 11.89 -4.05 5.53
C VAL A 240 12.71 -3.98 4.24
N ALA A 241 12.38 -3.03 3.38
CA ALA A 241 12.99 -2.89 2.07
C ALA A 241 13.11 -1.42 1.64
N SER A 242 14.07 -1.13 0.75
CA SER A 242 14.16 0.13 0.04
C SER A 242 12.91 0.37 -0.81
N ASN A 243 12.80 1.56 -1.38
CA ASN A 243 11.62 1.95 -2.14
C ASN A 243 11.31 0.97 -3.29
N LEU A 244 12.27 0.69 -4.18
CA LEU A 244 12.07 -0.22 -5.30
C LEU A 244 11.89 -1.67 -4.86
N PHE A 245 12.70 -2.15 -3.92
CA PHE A 245 12.59 -3.54 -3.48
C PHE A 245 11.29 -3.79 -2.73
N GLY A 246 10.84 -2.83 -1.94
CA GLY A 246 9.54 -2.88 -1.27
C GLY A 246 8.38 -2.89 -2.25
N ASP A 247 8.48 -2.16 -3.36
CA ASP A 247 7.48 -2.16 -4.44
C ASP A 247 7.35 -3.56 -5.06
N ILE A 248 8.47 -4.12 -5.52
CA ILE A 248 8.51 -5.46 -6.13
C ILE A 248 7.94 -6.53 -5.18
N LEU A 249 8.37 -6.53 -3.92
CA LEU A 249 7.94 -7.53 -2.94
C LEU A 249 6.46 -7.42 -2.60
N SER A 250 5.92 -6.21 -2.58
CA SER A 250 4.53 -5.96 -2.22
C SER A 250 3.52 -6.24 -3.33
N ASP A 251 3.97 -6.45 -4.56
CA ASP A 251 3.18 -6.99 -5.66
C ASP A 251 3.31 -8.52 -5.71
N LEU A 252 4.51 -9.03 -5.48
CA LEU A 252 4.76 -10.48 -5.41
C LEU A 252 3.98 -11.15 -4.28
N GLY A 253 3.92 -10.53 -3.10
CA GLY A 253 3.21 -11.08 -1.96
C GLY A 253 1.74 -11.40 -2.25
N PRO A 254 0.93 -10.41 -2.67
CA PRO A 254 -0.45 -10.63 -3.10
C PRO A 254 -0.60 -11.63 -4.25
N ALA A 255 0.30 -11.62 -5.22
CA ALA A 255 0.32 -12.62 -6.29
C ALA A 255 0.48 -14.05 -5.72
N CYS A 256 1.28 -14.23 -4.68
CA CYS A 256 1.42 -15.52 -3.98
C CYS A 256 0.18 -15.92 -3.16
N THR A 257 -0.69 -14.98 -2.80
CA THR A 257 -1.91 -15.23 -2.00
C THR A 257 -3.20 -15.25 -2.82
N GLY A 258 -3.12 -14.99 -4.13
CA GLY A 258 -4.27 -15.09 -5.04
C GLY A 258 -4.34 -13.98 -6.06
N THR A 259 -4.46 -12.73 -5.64
CA THR A 259 -4.59 -11.56 -6.52
C THR A 259 -4.14 -10.27 -5.85
N ILE A 260 -3.65 -9.33 -6.66
CA ILE A 260 -3.36 -7.97 -6.21
C ILE A 260 -4.64 -7.19 -5.83
N GLY A 261 -5.79 -7.61 -6.32
CA GLY A 261 -7.09 -6.97 -6.04
C GLY A 261 -7.50 -6.98 -4.56
N ILE A 262 -6.90 -7.85 -3.73
CA ILE A 262 -7.16 -7.86 -2.27
C ILE A 262 -6.14 -7.08 -1.46
N ALA A 263 -5.07 -6.59 -2.08
CA ALA A 263 -3.94 -6.02 -1.37
C ALA A 263 -4.20 -4.56 -0.93
N PRO A 264 -4.10 -4.26 0.38
CA PRO A 264 -4.20 -2.90 0.90
C PRO A 264 -2.82 -2.25 1.00
N SER A 265 -2.82 -0.93 1.12
CA SER A 265 -1.62 -0.12 1.34
C SER A 265 -1.90 1.07 2.25
N GLY A 266 -0.95 1.39 3.12
CA GLY A 266 -0.92 2.63 3.89
C GLY A 266 0.37 3.39 3.64
N ASN A 267 0.27 4.63 3.16
CA ASN A 267 1.37 5.58 3.09
C ASN A 267 1.33 6.39 4.39
N ILE A 268 2.24 6.13 5.30
CA ILE A 268 2.12 6.55 6.70
C ILE A 268 3.16 7.61 7.05
N ASN A 269 2.70 8.69 7.71
CA ASN A 269 3.51 9.58 8.52
C ASN A 269 3.38 9.14 9.99
N PRO A 270 4.33 8.36 10.53
CA PRO A 270 4.19 7.77 11.86
C PRO A 270 4.16 8.78 13.02
N GLU A 271 4.66 9.99 12.80
CA GLU A 271 4.65 11.08 13.77
C GLU A 271 3.32 11.84 13.81
N ASN A 272 2.36 11.50 12.94
CA ASN A 272 1.04 12.15 12.84
C ASN A 272 1.11 13.69 12.64
N LYS A 273 2.18 14.18 12.01
CA LYS A 273 2.33 15.61 11.68
C LYS A 273 1.52 16.00 10.45
N PHE A 274 1.29 15.03 9.57
CA PHE A 274 0.54 15.17 8.34
C PHE A 274 -0.39 13.97 8.18
N PRO A 275 -1.48 14.09 7.41
CA PRO A 275 -2.39 12.97 7.18
C PRO A 275 -1.68 11.84 6.45
N SER A 276 -1.89 10.62 6.92
CA SER A 276 -1.51 9.40 6.23
C SER A 276 -2.53 9.07 5.15
N LEU A 277 -2.10 8.36 4.09
CA LEU A 277 -2.95 8.00 2.97
C LEU A 277 -3.11 6.50 2.87
N PHE A 278 -4.35 6.03 2.70
CA PHE A 278 -4.72 4.62 2.59
C PHE A 278 -5.37 4.36 1.24
N GLU A 279 -4.80 3.42 0.49
CA GLU A 279 -5.16 3.09 -0.88
C GLU A 279 -4.96 1.60 -1.14
N PRO A 280 -5.66 0.96 -2.09
CA PRO A 280 -5.30 -0.39 -2.52
C PRO A 280 -3.96 -0.39 -3.28
N VAL A 281 -3.30 -1.54 -3.32
CA VAL A 281 -2.04 -1.71 -4.08
C VAL A 281 -2.30 -1.67 -5.60
N HIS A 282 -3.47 -2.17 -6.04
CA HIS A 282 -3.84 -2.13 -7.47
C HIS A 282 -3.96 -0.69 -7.96
N GLY A 283 -3.64 -0.46 -9.24
CA GLY A 283 -3.83 0.82 -9.93
C GLY A 283 -5.27 1.03 -10.40
N SER A 284 -5.43 1.91 -11.37
CA SER A 284 -6.72 2.30 -11.97
C SER A 284 -7.37 1.23 -12.86
N ALA A 285 -6.61 0.21 -13.29
CA ALA A 285 -7.04 -0.90 -14.14
C ALA A 285 -7.97 -0.45 -15.30
N PRO A 286 -7.46 0.33 -16.28
CA PRO A 286 -8.28 0.92 -17.34
C PRO A 286 -9.06 -0.11 -18.17
N ASP A 287 -8.51 -1.31 -18.30
CA ASP A 287 -9.08 -2.45 -19.05
C ASP A 287 -10.40 -2.95 -18.47
N ILE A 288 -10.63 -2.83 -17.16
CA ILE A 288 -11.86 -3.24 -16.48
C ILE A 288 -12.68 -2.09 -15.91
N ALA A 289 -12.21 -0.86 -16.01
CA ALA A 289 -12.90 0.32 -15.50
C ALA A 289 -14.29 0.49 -16.15
N GLY A 290 -15.29 0.83 -15.35
CA GLY A 290 -16.69 1.02 -15.77
C GLY A 290 -17.47 -0.28 -15.97
N LYS A 291 -16.86 -1.46 -15.72
CA LYS A 291 -17.53 -2.75 -15.90
C LYS A 291 -18.18 -3.31 -14.64
N GLY A 292 -17.96 -2.69 -13.48
CA GLY A 292 -18.53 -3.13 -12.19
C GLY A 292 -18.00 -4.49 -11.71
N ILE A 293 -16.83 -4.92 -12.18
CA ILE A 293 -16.24 -6.24 -11.86
C ILE A 293 -14.97 -6.17 -11.02
N ALA A 294 -14.56 -4.95 -10.65
CA ALA A 294 -13.38 -4.73 -9.83
C ALA A 294 -13.54 -5.35 -8.43
N ASN A 295 -12.47 -5.93 -7.89
CA ASN A 295 -12.46 -6.48 -6.54
C ASN A 295 -12.41 -5.34 -5.50
N PRO A 296 -13.41 -5.17 -4.62
CA PRO A 296 -13.43 -4.08 -3.64
C PRO A 296 -12.61 -4.36 -2.38
N VAL A 297 -12.10 -5.59 -2.21
CA VAL A 297 -11.46 -6.03 -0.96
C VAL A 297 -10.21 -5.22 -0.64
N GLY A 298 -9.37 -4.92 -1.65
CA GLY A 298 -8.17 -4.11 -1.43
C GLY A 298 -8.49 -2.72 -0.88
N GLN A 299 -9.52 -2.06 -1.41
CA GLN A 299 -9.99 -0.78 -0.92
C GLN A 299 -10.60 -0.88 0.49
N ILE A 300 -11.46 -1.86 0.73
CA ILE A 300 -12.11 -2.09 2.03
C ILE A 300 -11.06 -2.39 3.11
N TRP A 301 -10.09 -3.22 2.80
CA TRP A 301 -9.00 -3.55 3.73
C TRP A 301 -8.06 -2.35 3.97
N SER A 302 -7.83 -1.50 2.97
CA SER A 302 -7.13 -0.21 3.17
C SER A 302 -7.89 0.68 4.16
N GLY A 303 -9.23 0.68 4.11
CA GLY A 303 -10.08 1.32 5.11
C GLY A 303 -9.90 0.74 6.51
N ALA A 304 -9.79 -0.59 6.65
CA ALA A 304 -9.48 -1.22 7.93
C ALA A 304 -8.11 -0.80 8.46
N MET A 305 -7.08 -0.71 7.59
CA MET A 305 -5.77 -0.18 7.98
C MET A 305 -5.83 1.28 8.44
N MET A 306 -6.66 2.09 7.80
CA MET A 306 -6.90 3.47 8.22
C MET A 306 -7.50 3.53 9.63
N LEU A 307 -8.48 2.68 9.93
CA LEU A 307 -9.09 2.61 11.27
C LEU A 307 -8.07 2.17 12.33
N ASP A 308 -7.23 1.17 12.03
CA ASP A 308 -6.15 0.74 12.93
C ASP A 308 -5.17 1.88 13.22
N TYR A 309 -4.77 2.63 12.21
CA TYR A 309 -3.93 3.81 12.33
C TYR A 309 -4.58 4.90 13.20
N LEU A 310 -5.88 5.14 13.07
CA LEU A 310 -6.64 6.08 13.88
C LEU A 310 -6.90 5.58 15.32
N GLY A 311 -6.48 4.36 15.66
CA GLY A 311 -6.63 3.75 16.98
C GLY A 311 -7.94 3.03 17.21
N GLU A 312 -8.74 2.80 16.16
CA GLU A 312 -9.99 2.04 16.17
C GLU A 312 -9.74 0.56 15.84
N ASN A 313 -8.90 -0.10 16.65
CA ASN A 313 -8.39 -1.46 16.38
C ASN A 313 -9.49 -2.52 16.33
N GLU A 314 -10.54 -2.42 17.19
CA GLU A 314 -11.66 -3.36 17.17
C GLU A 314 -12.49 -3.23 15.91
N ALA A 315 -12.71 -2.00 15.44
CA ALA A 315 -13.40 -1.71 14.21
C ALA A 315 -12.61 -2.22 12.98
N SER A 316 -11.30 -1.99 12.95
CA SER A 316 -10.40 -2.55 11.94
C SER A 316 -10.49 -4.07 11.89
N ASN A 317 -10.37 -4.74 13.04
CA ASN A 317 -10.46 -6.19 13.13
C ASN A 317 -11.81 -6.74 12.67
N SER A 318 -12.94 -6.05 12.96
CA SER A 318 -14.25 -6.48 12.46
C SER A 318 -14.34 -6.46 10.94
N ILE A 319 -13.77 -5.45 10.27
CA ILE A 319 -13.72 -5.42 8.80
C ILE A 319 -12.89 -6.59 8.26
N VAL A 320 -11.70 -6.84 8.82
CA VAL A 320 -10.86 -7.95 8.37
C VAL A 320 -11.56 -9.30 8.55
N GLN A 321 -12.24 -9.53 9.67
CA GLN A 321 -13.03 -10.73 9.90
C GLN A 321 -14.22 -10.85 8.93
N ALA A 322 -14.88 -9.74 8.60
CA ALA A 322 -15.97 -9.72 7.63
C ALA A 322 -15.46 -10.08 6.21
N ILE A 323 -14.26 -9.58 5.84
CA ILE A 323 -13.59 -9.98 4.60
C ILE A 323 -13.32 -11.49 4.59
N GLU A 324 -12.76 -12.05 5.66
CA GLU A 324 -12.48 -13.48 5.79
C GLU A 324 -13.72 -14.35 5.62
N LYS A 325 -14.82 -13.98 6.29
CA LYS A 325 -16.09 -14.68 6.17
C LYS A 325 -16.67 -14.59 4.77
N SER A 326 -16.67 -13.40 4.17
CA SER A 326 -17.16 -13.19 2.81
C SER A 326 -16.39 -14.03 1.80
N LEU A 327 -15.05 -14.00 1.84
CA LEU A 327 -14.19 -14.73 0.92
C LEU A 327 -14.23 -16.25 1.10
N SER A 328 -14.72 -16.75 2.22
CA SER A 328 -14.92 -18.19 2.44
C SER A 328 -15.94 -18.79 1.48
N SER A 329 -16.95 -18.01 1.02
CA SER A 329 -17.94 -18.41 0.04
C SER A 329 -17.55 -18.02 -1.38
N LYS A 330 -17.50 -18.97 -2.30
CA LYS A 330 -17.09 -18.75 -3.70
C LYS A 330 -18.00 -17.73 -4.41
N GLU A 331 -19.28 -17.76 -4.12
CA GLU A 331 -20.32 -16.89 -4.69
C GLU A 331 -20.12 -15.38 -4.39
N ASN A 332 -19.32 -15.03 -3.38
CA ASN A 332 -19.02 -13.67 -2.97
C ASN A 332 -17.69 -13.15 -3.54
N ARG A 333 -16.92 -14.02 -4.20
CA ARG A 333 -15.62 -13.67 -4.79
C ARG A 333 -15.81 -13.10 -6.17
N THR A 334 -15.00 -12.13 -6.49
CA THR A 334 -14.87 -11.58 -7.84
C THR A 334 -14.12 -12.52 -8.77
N LYS A 335 -14.13 -12.22 -10.05
CA LYS A 335 -13.57 -13.08 -11.10
C LYS A 335 -12.07 -13.38 -10.91
N ASP A 336 -11.30 -12.43 -10.46
CA ASP A 336 -9.87 -12.56 -10.15
C ASP A 336 -9.58 -13.58 -9.04
N LEU A 337 -10.56 -13.86 -8.18
CA LEU A 337 -10.54 -14.91 -7.16
C LEU A 337 -11.33 -16.17 -7.52
N GLY A 338 -11.65 -16.31 -8.79
CA GLY A 338 -12.35 -17.50 -9.33
C GLY A 338 -13.83 -17.60 -8.95
N GLY A 339 -14.47 -16.48 -8.61
CA GLY A 339 -15.92 -16.35 -8.42
C GLY A 339 -16.59 -15.61 -9.57
N ASP A 340 -17.88 -15.27 -9.38
CA ASP A 340 -18.71 -14.56 -10.35
C ASP A 340 -19.41 -13.34 -9.74
N ALA A 341 -19.00 -12.90 -8.55
CA ALA A 341 -19.53 -11.69 -7.94
C ALA A 341 -19.03 -10.44 -8.68
N ASP A 342 -19.92 -9.47 -8.84
CA ASP A 342 -19.54 -8.11 -9.19
C ASP A 342 -19.02 -7.32 -7.97
N THR A 343 -18.56 -6.10 -8.19
CA THR A 343 -18.02 -5.23 -7.14
C THR A 343 -19.03 -5.01 -6.01
N ILE A 344 -20.29 -4.74 -6.35
CA ILE A 344 -21.35 -4.43 -5.38
C ILE A 344 -21.75 -5.68 -4.58
N LYS A 345 -21.91 -6.83 -5.22
CA LYS A 345 -22.25 -8.09 -4.54
C LYS A 345 -21.16 -8.50 -3.55
N SER A 346 -19.89 -8.40 -3.96
CA SER A 346 -18.75 -8.70 -3.10
C SER A 346 -18.73 -7.77 -1.87
N SER A 347 -18.90 -6.48 -2.06
CA SER A 347 -18.95 -5.49 -0.98
C SER A 347 -20.14 -5.71 -0.03
N ASN A 348 -21.34 -5.97 -0.57
CA ASN A 348 -22.55 -6.22 0.23
C ASN A 348 -22.40 -7.50 1.09
N SER A 349 -21.67 -8.50 0.59
CA SER A 349 -21.36 -9.69 1.38
C SER A 349 -20.45 -9.35 2.57
N ILE A 350 -19.47 -8.46 2.40
CA ILE A 350 -18.63 -8.00 3.51
C ILE A 350 -19.47 -7.22 4.52
N LEU A 351 -20.32 -6.29 4.05
CA LEU A 351 -21.23 -5.53 4.91
C LEU A 351 -22.13 -6.43 5.76
N SER A 352 -22.72 -7.47 5.17
CA SER A 352 -23.58 -8.41 5.89
C SER A 352 -22.85 -9.27 6.92
N ASN A 353 -21.53 -9.31 6.90
CA ASN A 353 -20.69 -10.05 7.84
C ASN A 353 -20.05 -9.15 8.92
N LEU A 354 -20.27 -7.83 8.86
CA LEU A 354 -19.88 -6.92 9.93
C LEU A 354 -20.76 -7.15 11.15
#